data_9872cde5b52fb97cfc011ee2530f1fa7
#
_entry.id   9872cde5b52fb97cfc011ee2530f1fa7
#
_cell.length_a   1.000
_cell.length_b   1.000
_cell.length_c   1.000
_cell.angle_alpha   90.00
_cell.angle_beta   90.00
_cell.angle_gamma   90.00
#
_symmetry.space_group_name_H-M   'P 1'
#
loop_
_entity.id
_entity.type
_entity.pdbx_description
1 polymer ?
#
loop_
_entity_poly.entity_id
_entity_poly.type
_entity_poly.pdbx_seq_one_letter_code
_entity_poly.pdbx_strand_id
1 'polypeptide(L)'
;MAINNSYDESAVVQAIAKALETFYGTLIEKIDTLDIKKVIKRKNPYLYRAKAMESASEIVESVLSAFVTSSEETIFGNCFFEPIAIAVSGGNKALAEGIDLMIQDDATNTIYAIAVKSGPSVFNADSKKRQEQNFMAAAKLAQQAKARYEAYIGYCYGKKKESGRGKPKMYQELAGKQFWAELTGDEEFYKKIITYMGTMPEQYVASYKESYNKAANRLIREFSNSFCKDDGAIDWEKLVEFNSGD
;
A
#
# COMPACT_ATOMS: atom_id res chain seq x y z
N MET A 1 -16.33 20.58 9.25
CA MET A 1 -17.57 19.87 9.68
C MET A 1 -17.37 18.43 9.27
N ALA A 2 -17.43 17.47 10.20
CA ALA A 2 -17.13 16.08 9.87
C ALA A 2 -18.16 15.50 8.90
N ILE A 3 -17.69 14.69 7.95
CA ILE A 3 -18.54 14.03 6.93
C ILE A 3 -19.46 13.00 7.61
N ASN A 4 -18.96 12.29 8.62
CA ASN A 4 -19.75 11.39 9.47
C ASN A 4 -19.42 11.69 10.94
N ASN A 5 -20.40 11.57 11.83
CA ASN A 5 -20.24 11.85 13.26
C ASN A 5 -20.41 10.62 14.15
N SER A 6 -20.61 9.45 13.57
CA SER A 6 -20.72 8.17 14.29
C SER A 6 -20.31 7.02 13.41
N TYR A 7 -19.62 6.05 13.98
CA TYR A 7 -19.24 4.82 13.30
C TYR A 7 -19.42 3.62 14.24
N ASP A 8 -19.62 2.44 13.64
CA ASP A 8 -19.68 1.18 14.37
C ASP A 8 -18.24 0.64 14.59
N GLU A 9 -17.79 0.65 15.85
CA GLU A 9 -16.48 0.14 16.22
C GLU A 9 -16.31 -1.37 15.86
N SER A 10 -17.38 -2.16 15.95
CA SER A 10 -17.34 -3.58 15.58
C SER A 10 -17.08 -3.75 14.10
N ALA A 11 -17.69 -2.94 13.24
CA ALA A 11 -17.45 -2.95 11.80
C ALA A 11 -16.01 -2.55 11.48
N VAL A 12 -15.44 -1.59 12.20
CA VAL A 12 -14.04 -1.18 12.04
C VAL A 12 -13.09 -2.31 12.42
N VAL A 13 -13.31 -2.95 13.56
CA VAL A 13 -12.50 -4.10 14.03
C VAL A 13 -12.55 -5.25 13.02
N GLN A 14 -13.72 -5.55 12.46
CA GLN A 14 -13.86 -6.57 11.42
C GLN A 14 -13.14 -6.19 10.12
N ALA A 15 -13.21 -4.92 9.72
CA ALA A 15 -12.50 -4.43 8.55
C ALA A 15 -10.98 -4.55 8.72
N ILE A 16 -10.46 -4.21 9.90
CA ILE A 16 -9.04 -4.37 10.25
C ILE A 16 -8.64 -5.85 10.21
N ALA A 17 -9.41 -6.73 10.85
CA ALA A 17 -9.12 -8.18 10.87
C ALA A 17 -9.04 -8.75 9.44
N LYS A 18 -10.02 -8.40 8.59
CA LYS A 18 -10.04 -8.84 7.19
C LYS A 18 -8.90 -8.27 6.36
N ALA A 19 -8.52 -7.01 6.60
CA ALA A 19 -7.39 -6.38 5.95
C ALA A 19 -6.06 -7.05 6.33
N LEU A 20 -5.86 -7.40 7.61
CA LEU A 20 -4.69 -8.15 8.07
C LEU A 20 -4.63 -9.56 7.47
N GLU A 21 -5.75 -10.27 7.42
CA GLU A 21 -5.83 -11.57 6.75
C GLU A 21 -5.40 -11.47 5.28
N THR A 22 -5.90 -10.46 4.57
CA THR A 22 -5.56 -10.21 3.16
C THR A 22 -4.09 -9.84 3.01
N PHE A 23 -3.57 -8.98 3.87
CA PHE A 23 -2.16 -8.57 3.86
C PHE A 23 -1.22 -9.76 4.03
N TYR A 24 -1.37 -10.52 5.11
CA TYR A 24 -0.48 -11.65 5.38
C TYR A 24 -0.65 -12.79 4.36
N GLY A 25 -1.89 -13.09 3.95
CA GLY A 25 -2.15 -14.10 2.92
C GLY A 25 -1.45 -13.77 1.59
N THR A 26 -1.60 -12.52 1.12
CA THR A 26 -0.97 -12.05 -0.12
C THR A 26 0.55 -11.98 -0.01
N LEU A 27 1.08 -11.57 1.14
CA LEU A 27 2.51 -11.50 1.37
C LEU A 27 3.16 -12.89 1.39
N ILE A 28 2.56 -13.84 2.10
CA ILE A 28 3.01 -15.23 2.17
C ILE A 28 2.98 -15.85 0.77
N GLU A 29 1.90 -15.71 0.02
CA GLU A 29 1.81 -16.22 -1.35
C GLU A 29 2.92 -15.68 -2.26
N LYS A 30 3.21 -14.37 -2.17
CA LYS A 30 4.31 -13.77 -2.93
C LYS A 30 5.68 -14.31 -2.53
N ILE A 31 5.90 -14.57 -1.25
CA ILE A 31 7.16 -15.16 -0.75
C ILE A 31 7.30 -16.61 -1.25
N ASP A 32 6.23 -17.39 -1.14
CA ASP A 32 6.24 -18.80 -1.52
C ASP A 32 6.43 -19.02 -3.02
N THR A 33 5.90 -18.10 -3.84
CA THR A 33 5.98 -18.15 -5.30
C THR A 33 7.15 -17.36 -5.89
N LEU A 34 8.01 -16.77 -5.05
CA LEU A 34 9.12 -15.96 -5.50
C LEU A 34 10.13 -16.78 -6.33
N ASP A 35 10.42 -16.32 -7.54
CA ASP A 35 11.42 -16.85 -8.45
C ASP A 35 12.69 -16.00 -8.38
N ILE A 36 13.78 -16.59 -7.89
CA ILE A 36 15.06 -15.88 -7.71
C ILE A 36 15.62 -15.36 -9.04
N LYS A 37 15.48 -16.10 -10.13
CA LYS A 37 15.99 -15.70 -11.44
C LYS A 37 15.29 -14.45 -11.96
N LYS A 38 13.96 -14.37 -11.79
CA LYS A 38 13.20 -13.17 -12.18
C LYS A 38 13.58 -11.94 -11.38
N VAL A 39 13.93 -12.12 -10.10
CA VAL A 39 14.35 -11.00 -9.25
C VAL A 39 15.78 -10.58 -9.57
N ILE A 40 16.71 -11.53 -9.66
CA ILE A 40 18.14 -11.29 -9.96
C ILE A 40 18.30 -10.59 -11.32
N LYS A 41 17.50 -10.96 -12.33
CA LYS A 41 17.53 -10.30 -13.65
C LYS A 41 17.32 -8.78 -13.59
N ARG A 42 16.71 -8.26 -12.51
CA ARG A 42 16.44 -6.84 -12.30
C ARG A 42 17.38 -6.18 -11.27
N LYS A 43 18.38 -6.91 -10.80
CA LYS A 43 19.34 -6.42 -9.80
C LYS A 43 20.68 -6.13 -10.44
N ASN A 44 21.44 -5.22 -9.83
CA ASN A 44 22.75 -4.84 -10.30
C ASN A 44 23.82 -5.77 -9.71
N PRO A 45 24.41 -6.70 -10.48
CA PRO A 45 25.42 -7.64 -9.97
C PRO A 45 26.70 -6.93 -9.53
N TYR A 46 27.07 -5.84 -10.19
CA TYR A 46 28.26 -5.05 -9.82
C TYR A 46 28.13 -4.45 -8.41
N LEU A 47 26.91 -4.11 -7.98
CA LEU A 47 26.69 -3.62 -6.62
C LEU A 47 26.99 -4.68 -5.57
N TYR A 48 26.58 -5.92 -5.80
CA TYR A 48 26.88 -7.03 -4.88
C TYR A 48 28.39 -7.27 -4.78
N ARG A 49 29.09 -7.25 -5.91
CA ARG A 49 30.56 -7.37 -5.94
C ARG A 49 31.25 -6.20 -5.23
N ALA A 50 30.75 -4.97 -5.44
CA ALA A 50 31.27 -3.76 -4.76
C ALA A 50 31.06 -3.78 -3.25
N LYS A 51 30.02 -4.48 -2.77
CA LYS A 51 29.72 -4.71 -1.34
C LYS A 51 30.54 -5.87 -0.75
N ALA A 52 31.45 -6.48 -1.53
CA ALA A 52 32.23 -7.65 -1.14
C ALA A 52 31.36 -8.83 -0.63
N MET A 53 30.19 -9.03 -1.23
CA MET A 53 29.37 -10.22 -0.95
C MET A 53 30.05 -11.43 -1.59
N GLU A 54 30.28 -12.48 -0.80
CA GLU A 54 31.05 -13.66 -1.23
C GLU A 54 30.26 -14.97 -1.20
N SER A 55 29.05 -14.94 -0.59
CA SER A 55 28.21 -16.14 -0.48
C SER A 55 26.84 -15.96 -1.14
N ALA A 56 26.27 -17.09 -1.55
CA ALA A 56 24.90 -17.16 -2.06
C ALA A 56 23.88 -16.66 -1.03
N SER A 57 24.08 -16.96 0.25
CA SER A 57 23.18 -16.55 1.33
C SER A 57 23.15 -15.02 1.47
N GLU A 58 24.29 -14.34 1.45
CA GLU A 58 24.33 -12.86 1.56
C GLU A 58 23.56 -12.18 0.42
N ILE A 59 23.74 -12.64 -0.82
CA ILE A 59 23.02 -12.08 -1.97
C ILE A 59 21.53 -12.37 -1.86
N VAL A 60 21.15 -13.62 -1.59
CA VAL A 60 19.75 -14.03 -1.52
C VAL A 60 19.01 -13.34 -0.36
N GLU A 61 19.61 -13.26 0.82
CA GLU A 61 19.04 -12.55 1.97
C GLU A 61 18.84 -11.06 1.67
N SER A 62 19.82 -10.41 1.04
CA SER A 62 19.69 -9.01 0.61
C SER A 62 18.55 -8.82 -0.40
N VAL A 63 18.40 -9.74 -1.35
CA VAL A 63 17.36 -9.69 -2.37
C VAL A 63 15.98 -9.98 -1.78
N LEU A 64 15.86 -11.02 -0.95
CA LEU A 64 14.61 -11.42 -0.31
C LEU A 64 14.11 -10.33 0.64
N SER A 65 14.98 -9.78 1.49
CA SER A 65 14.64 -8.69 2.39
C SER A 65 14.12 -7.47 1.62
N ALA A 66 14.83 -7.05 0.58
CA ALA A 66 14.40 -5.91 -0.24
C ALA A 66 13.06 -6.17 -0.96
N PHE A 67 12.83 -7.40 -1.44
CA PHE A 67 11.59 -7.80 -2.07
C PHE A 67 10.42 -7.78 -1.07
N VAL A 68 10.61 -8.34 0.11
CA VAL A 68 9.61 -8.40 1.16
C VAL A 68 9.23 -7.00 1.62
N THR A 69 10.19 -6.15 1.99
CA THR A 69 9.94 -4.78 2.44
C THR A 69 9.16 -3.97 1.41
N SER A 70 9.54 -4.04 0.13
CA SER A 70 8.80 -3.36 -0.93
C SER A 70 7.39 -3.92 -1.14
N SER A 71 7.23 -5.23 -0.95
CA SER A 71 5.92 -5.89 -1.08
C SER A 71 5.01 -5.55 0.09
N GLU A 72 5.53 -5.51 1.31
CA GLU A 72 4.79 -5.12 2.52
C GLU A 72 4.17 -3.74 2.37
N GLU A 73 4.95 -2.73 2.00
CA GLU A 73 4.47 -1.37 1.78
C GLU A 73 3.36 -1.31 0.72
N THR A 74 3.54 -2.03 -0.39
CA THR A 74 2.59 -2.02 -1.49
C THR A 74 1.29 -2.75 -1.13
N ILE A 75 1.38 -3.95 -0.55
CA ILE A 75 0.20 -4.76 -0.20
C ILE A 75 -0.58 -4.06 0.90
N PHE A 76 0.10 -3.62 1.96
CA PHE A 76 -0.53 -2.94 3.08
C PHE A 76 -1.25 -1.66 2.63
N GLY A 77 -0.58 -0.83 1.81
CA GLY A 77 -1.18 0.37 1.26
C GLY A 77 -2.43 0.12 0.41
N ASN A 78 -2.48 -1.03 -0.29
CA ASN A 78 -3.58 -1.38 -1.18
C ASN A 78 -4.76 -2.06 -0.48
N CYS A 79 -4.55 -2.76 0.64
CA CYS A 79 -5.61 -3.56 1.26
C CYS A 79 -6.08 -3.08 2.62
N PHE A 80 -5.30 -2.22 3.31
CA PHE A 80 -5.57 -1.93 4.71
C PHE A 80 -6.50 -0.73 4.91
N PHE A 81 -6.21 0.40 4.30
CA PHE A 81 -6.86 1.66 4.67
C PHE A 81 -8.23 1.89 4.03
N GLU A 82 -8.44 1.47 2.78
CA GLU A 82 -9.71 1.67 2.08
C GLU A 82 -10.89 0.98 2.80
N PRO A 83 -10.79 -0.30 3.23
CA PRO A 83 -11.87 -0.96 3.98
C PRO A 83 -12.21 -0.27 5.31
N ILE A 84 -11.19 0.25 6.00
CA ILE A 84 -11.39 0.99 7.26
C ILE A 84 -12.12 2.31 6.98
N ALA A 85 -11.70 3.05 5.94
CA ALA A 85 -12.36 4.29 5.55
C ALA A 85 -13.83 4.06 5.17
N ILE A 86 -14.14 2.98 4.48
CA ILE A 86 -15.53 2.58 4.19
C ILE A 86 -16.28 2.27 5.48
N ALA A 87 -15.72 1.45 6.38
CA ALA A 87 -16.37 1.04 7.61
C ALA A 87 -16.72 2.21 8.54
N VAL A 88 -15.87 3.26 8.60
CA VAL A 88 -16.11 4.42 9.47
C VAL A 88 -17.01 5.47 8.85
N SER A 89 -17.14 5.51 7.55
CA SER A 89 -17.81 6.60 6.85
C SER A 89 -19.30 6.39 6.67
N GLY A 90 -19.80 5.16 6.81
CA GLY A 90 -21.15 4.79 6.40
C GLY A 90 -21.38 4.89 4.88
N GLY A 91 -20.32 5.18 4.11
CA GLY A 91 -20.36 5.28 2.66
C GLY A 91 -20.20 3.93 1.96
N ASN A 92 -20.17 3.99 0.65
CA ASN A 92 -20.02 2.82 -0.21
C ASN A 92 -18.75 2.93 -1.05
N LYS A 93 -18.18 1.77 -1.41
CA LYS A 93 -17.15 1.72 -2.43
C LYS A 93 -17.66 2.38 -3.70
N ALA A 94 -16.91 3.34 -4.24
CA ALA A 94 -17.30 4.05 -5.44
C ALA A 94 -17.17 3.17 -6.68
N LEU A 95 -18.10 3.34 -7.63
CA LEU A 95 -18.02 2.73 -8.96
C LEU A 95 -17.23 3.60 -9.96
N ALA A 96 -16.93 4.85 -9.58
CA ALA A 96 -16.22 5.79 -10.42
C ALA A 96 -14.70 5.55 -10.36
N GLU A 97 -14.03 5.60 -11.50
CA GLU A 97 -12.59 5.38 -11.58
C GLU A 97 -11.81 6.39 -10.72
N GLY A 98 -10.86 5.89 -9.93
CA GLY A 98 -9.98 6.70 -9.07
C GLY A 98 -10.66 7.35 -7.87
N ILE A 99 -11.89 6.95 -7.57
CA ILE A 99 -12.60 7.29 -6.35
C ILE A 99 -12.81 6.00 -5.57
N ASP A 100 -12.29 5.97 -4.36
CA ASP A 100 -12.29 4.75 -3.56
C ASP A 100 -13.57 4.66 -2.70
N LEU A 101 -14.12 5.83 -2.29
CA LEU A 101 -15.26 5.93 -1.39
C LEU A 101 -16.18 7.08 -1.82
N MET A 102 -17.50 6.83 -1.83
CA MET A 102 -18.55 7.84 -1.98
C MET A 102 -19.48 7.84 -0.79
N ILE A 103 -19.80 9.03 -0.31
CA ILE A 103 -20.78 9.26 0.75
C ILE A 103 -21.82 10.24 0.22
N GLN A 104 -23.09 9.91 0.40
CA GLN A 104 -24.18 10.82 0.09
C GLN A 104 -24.78 11.33 1.40
N ASP A 105 -24.75 12.64 1.56
CA ASP A 105 -25.46 13.33 2.65
C ASP A 105 -26.77 13.87 2.12
N ASP A 106 -27.86 13.18 2.44
CA ASP A 106 -29.19 13.54 2.00
C ASP A 106 -29.69 14.84 2.65
N ALA A 107 -29.20 15.18 3.85
CA ALA A 107 -29.61 16.40 4.56
C ALA A 107 -29.15 17.67 3.85
N THR A 108 -27.96 17.62 3.27
CA THR A 108 -27.36 18.75 2.53
C THR A 108 -27.41 18.56 1.01
N ASN A 109 -27.89 17.42 0.54
CA ASN A 109 -27.82 16.98 -0.86
C ASN A 109 -26.39 17.09 -1.42
N THR A 110 -25.41 16.57 -0.66
CA THR A 110 -23.99 16.62 -1.00
C THR A 110 -23.44 15.23 -1.26
N ILE A 111 -22.69 15.08 -2.35
CA ILE A 111 -21.92 13.89 -2.67
C ILE A 111 -20.45 14.16 -2.35
N TYR A 112 -19.92 13.42 -1.38
CA TYR A 112 -18.50 13.41 -1.07
C TYR A 112 -17.81 12.30 -1.86
N ALA A 113 -16.78 12.66 -2.62
CA ALA A 113 -15.97 11.72 -3.40
C ALA A 113 -14.55 11.69 -2.85
N ILE A 114 -14.11 10.56 -2.35
CA ILE A 114 -12.86 10.45 -1.61
C ILE A 114 -11.93 9.44 -2.31
N ALA A 115 -10.73 9.89 -2.65
CA ALA A 115 -9.62 9.02 -3.03
C ALA A 115 -8.77 8.74 -1.78
N VAL A 116 -8.78 7.51 -1.33
CA VAL A 116 -8.03 7.04 -0.16
C VAL A 116 -6.63 6.62 -0.58
N LYS A 117 -5.62 7.18 0.04
CA LYS A 117 -4.20 6.87 -0.25
C LYS A 117 -3.47 6.58 1.06
N SER A 118 -2.55 5.63 1.02
CA SER A 118 -1.79 5.28 2.23
C SER A 118 -1.04 6.49 2.80
N GLY A 119 -0.21 7.16 2.02
CA GLY A 119 0.58 8.29 2.50
C GLY A 119 0.74 9.43 1.47
N PRO A 120 1.32 10.57 1.87
CA PRO A 120 1.33 11.80 1.07
C PRO A 120 2.27 11.78 -0.14
N SER A 121 3.13 10.76 -0.27
CA SER A 121 4.14 10.66 -1.33
C SER A 121 3.77 9.66 -2.43
N VAL A 122 2.51 9.24 -2.53
CA VAL A 122 2.06 8.21 -3.48
C VAL A 122 1.85 8.72 -4.92
N PHE A 123 1.72 10.03 -5.11
CA PHE A 123 1.50 10.62 -6.42
C PHE A 123 2.79 11.11 -7.09
N ASN A 124 2.98 10.74 -8.34
CA ASN A 124 3.79 11.49 -9.28
C ASN A 124 2.92 12.52 -10.05
N ALA A 125 3.53 13.32 -10.92
CA ALA A 125 2.82 14.38 -11.66
C ALA A 125 1.67 13.82 -12.52
N ASP A 126 1.89 12.70 -13.20
CA ASP A 126 0.91 12.11 -14.13
C ASP A 126 -0.25 11.46 -13.37
N SER A 127 0.03 10.69 -12.33
CA SER A 127 -1.01 10.07 -11.50
C SER A 127 -1.85 11.12 -10.77
N LYS A 128 -1.25 12.23 -10.37
CA LYS A 128 -1.98 13.35 -9.78
C LYS A 128 -2.92 14.02 -10.77
N LYS A 129 -2.45 14.28 -11.99
CA LYS A 129 -3.28 14.84 -13.07
C LYS A 129 -4.45 13.89 -13.42
N ARG A 130 -4.20 12.58 -13.46
CA ARG A 130 -5.25 11.59 -13.69
C ARG A 130 -6.29 11.61 -12.57
N GLN A 131 -5.87 11.72 -11.30
CA GLN A 131 -6.79 11.86 -10.17
C GLN A 131 -7.67 13.11 -10.28
N GLU A 132 -7.11 14.24 -10.72
CA GLU A 132 -7.88 15.46 -10.98
C GLU A 132 -8.94 15.25 -12.08
N GLN A 133 -8.59 14.57 -13.16
CA GLN A 133 -9.54 14.23 -14.23
C GLN A 133 -10.67 13.34 -13.74
N ASN A 134 -10.38 12.34 -12.90
CA ASN A 134 -11.38 11.47 -12.30
C ASN A 134 -12.36 12.25 -11.41
N PHE A 135 -11.87 13.16 -10.59
CA PHE A 135 -12.74 14.05 -9.81
C PHE A 135 -13.61 14.95 -10.68
N MET A 136 -13.07 15.48 -11.80
CA MET A 136 -13.86 16.28 -12.73
C MET A 136 -14.98 15.44 -13.39
N ALA A 137 -14.72 14.19 -13.73
CA ALA A 137 -15.71 13.28 -14.29
C ALA A 137 -16.83 13.01 -13.29
N ALA A 138 -16.49 12.70 -12.02
CA ALA A 138 -17.46 12.47 -10.96
C ALA A 138 -18.28 13.73 -10.63
N ALA A 139 -17.66 14.90 -10.65
CA ALA A 139 -18.38 16.18 -10.45
C ALA A 139 -19.48 16.41 -11.49
N LYS A 140 -19.24 16.05 -12.76
CA LYS A 140 -20.26 16.15 -13.82
C LYS A 140 -21.46 15.24 -13.55
N LEU A 141 -21.24 14.03 -13.01
CA LEU A 141 -22.32 13.12 -12.64
C LEU A 141 -23.13 13.67 -11.47
N ALA A 142 -22.46 14.19 -10.44
CA ALA A 142 -23.13 14.83 -9.30
C ALA A 142 -23.97 16.05 -9.75
N GLN A 143 -23.45 16.84 -10.68
CA GLN A 143 -24.18 17.99 -11.25
C GLN A 143 -25.44 17.55 -12.02
N GLN A 144 -25.39 16.46 -12.76
CA GLN A 144 -26.58 15.87 -13.43
C GLN A 144 -27.63 15.44 -12.42
N ALA A 145 -27.19 14.92 -11.26
CA ALA A 145 -28.07 14.57 -10.13
C ALA A 145 -28.54 15.79 -9.32
N LYS A 146 -28.15 17.01 -9.69
CA LYS A 146 -28.42 18.27 -8.97
C LYS A 146 -27.93 18.26 -7.52
N ALA A 147 -26.88 17.49 -7.21
CA ALA A 147 -26.26 17.42 -5.91
C ALA A 147 -25.04 18.36 -5.84
N ARG A 148 -24.73 18.83 -4.63
CA ARG A 148 -23.45 19.45 -4.33
C ARG A 148 -22.36 18.38 -4.44
N TYR A 149 -21.16 18.80 -4.78
CA TYR A 149 -20.03 17.89 -4.93
C TYR A 149 -18.82 18.39 -4.19
N GLU A 150 -18.28 17.56 -3.33
CA GLU A 150 -17.03 17.80 -2.61
C GLU A 150 -16.07 16.64 -2.81
N ALA A 151 -14.83 16.94 -3.17
CA ALA A 151 -13.81 15.93 -3.46
C ALA A 151 -12.64 16.04 -2.49
N TYR A 152 -12.15 14.88 -2.04
CA TYR A 152 -11.04 14.78 -1.10
C TYR A 152 -10.01 13.75 -1.57
N ILE A 153 -8.73 14.08 -1.40
CA ILE A 153 -7.68 13.09 -1.31
C ILE A 153 -7.35 12.91 0.17
N GLY A 154 -7.68 11.74 0.71
CA GLY A 154 -7.41 11.35 2.08
C GLY A 154 -6.14 10.52 2.17
N TYR A 155 -5.08 11.08 2.75
CA TYR A 155 -3.87 10.32 3.07
C TYR A 155 -3.99 9.74 4.48
N CYS A 156 -3.95 8.43 4.61
CA CYS A 156 -4.25 7.75 5.87
C CYS A 156 -3.19 7.97 6.95
N TYR A 157 -1.94 8.27 6.56
CA TYR A 157 -0.89 8.68 7.47
C TYR A 157 -0.07 9.85 6.91
N GLY A 158 0.84 10.36 7.73
CA GLY A 158 1.71 11.46 7.37
C GLY A 158 1.11 12.83 7.69
N LYS A 159 1.79 13.87 7.23
CA LYS A 159 1.39 15.27 7.39
C LYS A 159 1.42 15.96 6.04
N LYS A 160 0.43 16.76 5.75
CA LYS A 160 0.41 17.61 4.57
C LYS A 160 0.16 19.05 4.99
N LYS A 161 1.06 19.93 4.58
CA LYS A 161 0.85 21.39 4.75
C LYS A 161 0.15 21.89 3.49
N GLU A 162 -0.89 22.67 3.66
CA GLU A 162 -1.44 23.44 2.55
C GLU A 162 -0.36 24.42 2.06
N SER A 163 0.02 24.29 0.80
CA SER A 163 0.83 25.31 0.18
C SER A 163 -0.11 26.47 -0.16
N GLY A 164 -0.03 27.57 0.56
CA GLY A 164 -0.78 28.80 0.26
C GLY A 164 -0.44 29.43 -1.10
N ARG A 165 0.30 28.72 -1.96
CA ARG A 165 0.71 29.12 -3.30
C ARG A 165 0.18 28.09 -4.30
N GLY A 166 -0.71 28.49 -5.19
CA GLY A 166 -1.22 27.65 -6.28
C GLY A 166 -2.60 28.09 -6.75
N LYS A 167 -3.06 27.51 -7.87
CA LYS A 167 -4.43 27.71 -8.34
C LYS A 167 -5.39 27.00 -7.38
N PRO A 168 -6.60 27.53 -7.17
CA PRO A 168 -7.63 26.84 -6.42
C PRO A 168 -7.84 25.43 -6.99
N LYS A 169 -7.80 24.42 -6.13
CA LYS A 169 -8.09 23.03 -6.49
C LYS A 169 -9.58 22.77 -6.29
N MET A 170 -10.15 21.90 -7.11
CA MET A 170 -11.51 21.44 -6.95
C MET A 170 -11.64 20.27 -5.96
N TYR A 171 -10.60 19.98 -5.20
CA TYR A 171 -10.55 18.96 -4.16
C TYR A 171 -9.66 19.42 -3.02
N GLN A 172 -9.91 18.89 -1.85
CA GLN A 172 -9.11 19.10 -0.66
C GLN A 172 -8.12 17.95 -0.47
N GLU A 173 -6.96 18.22 0.15
CA GLU A 173 -5.98 17.19 0.50
C GLU A 173 -5.84 17.16 2.02
N LEU A 174 -6.27 16.09 2.66
CA LEU A 174 -6.20 15.89 4.10
C LEU A 174 -5.27 14.72 4.44
N ALA A 175 -4.53 14.80 5.54
CA ALA A 175 -3.57 13.76 5.90
C ALA A 175 -3.60 13.42 7.39
N GLY A 176 -3.40 12.13 7.71
CA GLY A 176 -3.29 11.62 9.07
C GLY A 176 -4.47 12.05 9.93
N LYS A 177 -4.20 12.72 11.05
CA LYS A 177 -5.23 13.18 11.99
C LYS A 177 -6.36 13.95 11.30
N GLN A 178 -6.02 14.88 10.39
CA GLN A 178 -7.03 15.72 9.73
C GLN A 178 -7.97 14.90 8.84
N PHE A 179 -7.43 13.95 8.08
CA PHE A 179 -8.25 13.08 7.24
C PHE A 179 -9.21 12.24 8.07
N TRP A 180 -8.72 11.57 9.09
CA TRP A 180 -9.55 10.70 9.91
C TRP A 180 -10.58 11.49 10.74
N ALA A 181 -10.22 12.66 11.28
CA ALA A 181 -11.16 13.52 11.99
C ALA A 181 -12.27 14.05 11.07
N GLU A 182 -11.96 14.43 9.84
CA GLU A 182 -12.96 14.86 8.86
C GLU A 182 -13.91 13.73 8.49
N LEU A 183 -13.38 12.51 8.35
CA LEU A 183 -14.17 11.35 7.95
C LEU A 183 -15.07 10.81 9.08
N THR A 184 -14.62 10.88 10.34
CA THR A 184 -15.25 10.19 11.48
C THR A 184 -15.85 11.11 12.54
N GLY A 185 -15.51 12.40 12.53
CA GLY A 185 -15.81 13.31 13.64
C GLY A 185 -14.95 13.09 14.89
N ASP A 186 -14.04 12.12 14.89
CA ASP A 186 -13.21 11.74 16.03
C ASP A 186 -11.75 12.14 15.78
N GLU A 187 -11.27 13.14 16.51
CA GLU A 187 -9.90 13.64 16.40
C GLU A 187 -8.82 12.61 16.80
N GLU A 188 -9.18 11.60 17.57
CA GLU A 188 -8.27 10.56 18.06
C GLU A 188 -8.36 9.25 17.26
N PHE A 189 -9.24 9.18 16.24
CA PHE A 189 -9.46 7.97 15.47
C PHE A 189 -8.17 7.41 14.85
N TYR A 190 -7.29 8.26 14.35
CA TYR A 190 -6.00 7.83 13.77
C TYR A 190 -5.12 7.01 14.75
N LYS A 191 -5.27 7.23 16.05
CA LYS A 191 -4.62 6.41 17.10
C LYS A 191 -5.41 5.15 17.40
N LYS A 192 -6.76 5.25 17.37
CA LYS A 192 -7.64 4.11 17.65
C LYS A 192 -7.44 2.96 16.67
N ILE A 193 -7.01 3.21 15.42
CA ILE A 193 -6.68 2.16 14.44
C ILE A 193 -5.66 1.18 15.04
N ILE A 194 -4.60 1.67 15.70
CA ILE A 194 -3.61 0.81 16.38
C ILE A 194 -4.23 0.06 17.54
N THR A 195 -5.08 0.72 18.33
CA THR A 195 -5.79 0.10 19.47
C THR A 195 -6.72 -1.02 19.01
N TYR A 196 -7.47 -0.80 17.92
CA TYR A 196 -8.37 -1.81 17.33
C TYR A 196 -7.61 -2.97 16.69
N MET A 197 -6.41 -2.73 16.16
CA MET A 197 -5.54 -3.78 15.67
C MET A 197 -5.08 -4.73 16.80
N GLY A 198 -4.78 -4.17 17.97
CA GLY A 198 -4.43 -4.93 19.19
C GLY A 198 -3.38 -6.00 18.91
N THR A 199 -3.66 -7.22 19.35
CA THR A 199 -2.79 -8.41 19.18
C THR A 199 -3.12 -9.23 17.90
N MET A 200 -4.05 -8.78 17.07
CA MET A 200 -4.41 -9.52 15.85
C MET A 200 -3.23 -9.90 14.94
N PRO A 201 -2.19 -9.05 14.76
CA PRO A 201 -1.05 -9.42 13.92
C PRO A 201 -0.27 -10.63 14.43
N GLU A 202 -0.28 -10.91 15.74
CA GLU A 202 0.51 -11.97 16.37
C GLU A 202 0.14 -13.36 15.82
N GLN A 203 -1.12 -13.58 15.46
CA GLN A 203 -1.59 -14.86 14.91
C GLN A 203 -0.94 -15.23 13.57
N TYR A 204 -0.40 -14.25 12.84
CA TYR A 204 0.21 -14.46 11.52
C TYR A 204 1.73 -14.62 11.58
N VAL A 205 2.38 -14.23 12.70
CA VAL A 205 3.85 -14.18 12.81
C VAL A 205 4.49 -15.54 12.57
N ALA A 206 3.90 -16.61 13.09
CA ALA A 206 4.45 -17.96 12.96
C ALA A 206 4.45 -18.44 11.51
N SER A 207 3.32 -18.34 10.82
CA SER A 207 3.17 -18.74 9.42
C SER A 207 4.04 -17.88 8.48
N TYR A 208 4.11 -16.58 8.73
CA TYR A 208 5.00 -15.68 7.97
C TYR A 208 6.47 -16.09 8.12
N LYS A 209 6.95 -16.30 9.36
CA LYS A 209 8.35 -16.72 9.60
C LYS A 209 8.66 -18.07 8.97
N GLU A 210 7.73 -19.03 9.04
CA GLU A 210 7.90 -20.34 8.41
C GLU A 210 8.05 -20.20 6.90
N SER A 211 7.16 -19.45 6.24
CA SER A 211 7.22 -19.21 4.80
C SER A 211 8.49 -18.46 4.39
N TYR A 212 8.87 -17.41 5.13
CA TYR A 212 10.11 -16.68 4.88
C TYR A 212 11.34 -17.58 4.95
N ASN A 213 11.47 -18.41 6.00
CA ASN A 213 12.61 -19.32 6.17
C ASN A 213 12.65 -20.40 5.08
N LYS A 214 11.49 -20.97 4.72
CA LYS A 214 11.40 -21.93 3.61
C LYS A 214 11.82 -21.32 2.30
N ALA A 215 11.36 -20.10 2.01
CA ALA A 215 11.74 -19.36 0.82
C ALA A 215 13.23 -19.04 0.80
N ALA A 216 13.80 -18.55 1.89
CA ALA A 216 15.23 -18.28 1.99
C ALA A 216 16.06 -19.51 1.64
N ASN A 217 15.79 -20.66 2.26
CA ASN A 217 16.49 -21.90 2.00
C ASN A 217 16.33 -22.39 0.55
N ARG A 218 15.13 -22.28 -0.02
CA ARG A 218 14.86 -22.63 -1.41
C ARG A 218 15.64 -21.74 -2.38
N LEU A 219 15.57 -20.43 -2.16
CA LEU A 219 16.20 -19.45 -3.05
C LEU A 219 17.72 -19.50 -2.98
N ILE A 220 18.33 -19.75 -1.79
CA ILE A 220 19.77 -19.96 -1.64
C ILE A 220 20.21 -21.18 -2.47
N ARG A 221 19.49 -22.29 -2.39
CA ARG A 221 19.79 -23.48 -3.18
C ARG A 221 19.66 -23.23 -4.69
N GLU A 222 18.60 -22.55 -5.12
CA GLU A 222 18.36 -22.20 -6.53
C GLU A 222 19.45 -21.25 -7.06
N PHE A 223 19.86 -20.27 -6.27
CA PHE A 223 20.94 -19.34 -6.60
C PHE A 223 22.29 -20.08 -6.71
N SER A 224 22.61 -20.90 -5.70
CA SER A 224 23.86 -21.68 -5.70
C SER A 224 23.96 -22.58 -6.92
N ASN A 225 22.91 -23.33 -7.26
CA ASN A 225 22.88 -24.18 -8.43
C ASN A 225 23.01 -23.43 -9.76
N SER A 226 22.60 -22.16 -9.79
CA SER A 226 22.58 -21.37 -11.02
C SER A 226 23.81 -20.49 -11.19
N PHE A 227 24.39 -19.99 -10.09
CA PHE A 227 25.39 -18.90 -10.10
C PHE A 227 26.58 -19.12 -9.18
N CYS A 228 26.80 -20.33 -8.65
CA CYS A 228 28.02 -20.68 -7.94
C CYS A 228 28.77 -21.73 -8.70
N LYS A 229 30.11 -21.75 -8.46
CA LYS A 229 31.04 -22.78 -8.88
C LYS A 229 30.96 -24.01 -7.97
N ASP A 230 31.62 -25.12 -8.34
CA ASP A 230 31.60 -26.36 -7.55
C ASP A 230 32.20 -26.19 -6.14
N ASP A 231 33.11 -25.25 -5.97
CA ASP A 231 33.73 -24.91 -4.69
C ASP A 231 32.82 -23.99 -3.82
N GLY A 232 31.65 -23.60 -4.31
CA GLY A 232 30.68 -22.72 -3.65
C GLY A 232 30.93 -21.23 -3.85
N ALA A 233 32.01 -20.82 -4.49
CA ALA A 233 32.26 -19.42 -4.82
C ALA A 233 31.26 -18.90 -5.86
N ILE A 234 30.93 -17.63 -5.79
CA ILE A 234 30.04 -16.99 -6.77
C ILE A 234 30.75 -16.93 -8.13
N ASP A 235 30.07 -17.42 -9.16
CA ASP A 235 30.45 -17.24 -10.55
C ASP A 235 29.98 -15.89 -11.06
N TRP A 236 30.81 -14.87 -10.86
CA TRP A 236 30.49 -13.50 -11.21
C TRP A 236 30.28 -13.28 -12.71
N GLU A 237 31.07 -14.00 -13.55
CA GLU A 237 30.93 -13.90 -15.00
C GLU A 237 29.57 -14.43 -15.44
N LYS A 238 29.18 -15.61 -14.99
CA LYS A 238 27.89 -16.20 -15.26
C LYS A 238 26.71 -15.35 -14.73
N LEU A 239 26.86 -14.73 -13.55
CA LEU A 239 25.85 -13.85 -12.99
C LEU A 239 25.66 -12.58 -13.81
N VAL A 240 26.77 -11.97 -14.28
CA VAL A 240 26.72 -10.77 -15.13
C VAL A 240 26.18 -11.11 -16.52
N GLU A 241 26.58 -12.23 -17.10
CA GLU A 241 26.06 -12.72 -18.38
C GLU A 241 24.55 -12.96 -18.32
N PHE A 242 24.05 -13.63 -17.28
CA PHE A 242 22.63 -13.84 -17.07
C PHE A 242 21.83 -12.53 -16.94
N ASN A 243 22.43 -11.52 -16.33
CA ASN A 243 21.77 -10.23 -16.06
C ASN A 243 21.82 -9.29 -17.29
N SER A 244 22.92 -9.28 -18.04
CA SER A 244 23.26 -8.25 -19.05
C SER A 244 23.70 -8.82 -20.40
N GLY A 245 23.81 -10.13 -20.54
CA GLY A 245 24.09 -10.79 -21.81
C GLY A 245 22.87 -10.90 -22.70
N ASP A 246 23.06 -11.33 -23.96
CA ASP A 246 22.01 -11.54 -24.97
C ASP A 246 21.14 -12.79 -24.68
#